data_919c42d0fce5f4c218984e3b22b84621
#
_entry.id   919c42d0fce5f4c218984e3b22b84621
#
_cell.length_a   1.000
_cell.length_b   1.000
_cell.length_c   1.000
_cell.angle_alpha   90.00
_cell.angle_beta   90.00
_cell.angle_gamma   90.00
#
_symmetry.space_group_name_H-M   'P 1'
#
loop_
_entity.id
_entity.type
_entity.pdbx_description
1 polymer ?
#
loop_
_entity_poly.entity_id
_entity_poly.type
_entity_poly.pdbx_seq_one_letter_code
_entity_poly.pdbx_strand_id
1 'polypeptide(L)'
;VGQLLVDKYKVNATVIGTLLNPLHAVNLIPRISETIMSHPLSKIIAVDAYESKENKDNIRILNGGIKPGLASGKNLPRIGDFSIISSTFKQNGNVCCLGRIYSLADKVAKLINFIVSYGYSKSDSIDTPTDTIRLLTL
;
A
#
# COMPACT_ATOMS: atom_id res chain seq x y z
N VAL A 1 6.60 0.84 4.18
CA VAL A 1 6.31 1.49 2.89
C VAL A 1 5.78 2.89 3.15
N GLY A 2 4.67 3.07 3.88
CA GLY A 2 4.04 4.37 4.09
C GLY A 2 4.98 5.46 4.61
N GLN A 3 5.82 5.16 5.59
CA GLN A 3 6.81 6.11 6.10
C GLN A 3 7.81 6.55 5.02
N LEU A 4 8.27 5.63 4.17
CA LEU A 4 9.18 5.94 3.06
C LEU A 4 8.51 6.83 2.01
N LEU A 5 7.24 6.61 1.72
CA LEU A 5 6.47 7.45 0.79
C LEU A 5 6.37 8.89 1.27
N VAL A 6 6.19 9.09 2.57
CA VAL A 6 6.11 10.43 3.17
C VAL A 6 7.50 11.07 3.28
N ASP A 7 8.46 10.41 3.90
CA ASP A 7 9.72 11.02 4.30
C ASP A 7 10.75 11.08 3.17
N LYS A 8 10.89 9.98 2.43
CA LYS A 8 11.93 9.85 1.40
C LYS A 8 11.43 10.30 0.03
N TYR A 9 10.29 9.80 -0.40
CA TYR A 9 9.79 10.02 -1.75
C TYR A 9 8.90 11.27 -1.89
N LYS A 10 8.40 11.82 -0.78
CA LYS A 10 7.51 13.01 -0.78
C LYS A 10 6.38 12.85 -1.80
N VAL A 11 5.77 11.66 -1.83
CA VAL A 11 4.78 11.30 -2.83
C VAL A 11 3.60 12.29 -2.84
N ASN A 12 3.17 12.69 -4.01
CA ASN A 12 2.01 13.58 -4.18
C ASN A 12 0.69 12.77 -4.07
N ALA A 13 0.44 12.22 -2.89
CA ALA A 13 -0.75 11.45 -2.57
C ALA A 13 -0.97 11.44 -1.05
N THR A 14 -2.20 11.22 -0.61
CA THR A 14 -2.45 10.99 0.83
C THR A 14 -2.01 9.59 1.20
N VAL A 15 -1.15 9.48 2.19
CA VAL A 15 -0.64 8.21 2.72
C VAL A 15 -1.28 7.92 4.08
N ILE A 16 -1.89 6.74 4.21
CA ILE A 16 -2.52 6.25 5.43
C ILE A 16 -1.82 4.95 5.83
N GLY A 17 -1.38 4.84 7.07
CA GLY A 17 -0.59 3.71 7.54
C GLY A 17 0.92 3.98 7.45
N THR A 18 1.41 4.86 8.32
CA THR A 18 2.83 5.13 8.54
C THR A 18 3.31 4.42 9.81
N LEU A 19 4.61 4.45 10.10
CA LEU A 19 5.14 3.92 11.36
C LEU A 19 4.62 4.70 12.58
N LEU A 20 4.38 6.01 12.43
CA LEU A 20 3.88 6.86 13.50
C LEU A 20 2.36 6.78 13.65
N ASN A 21 1.64 6.39 12.61
CA ASN A 21 0.19 6.25 12.61
C ASN A 21 -0.21 4.98 11.82
N PRO A 22 0.04 3.80 12.38
CA PRO A 22 -0.12 2.54 11.68
C PRO A 22 -1.59 2.17 11.47
N LEU A 23 -1.87 1.52 10.34
CA LEU A 23 -3.13 0.80 10.14
C LEU A 23 -3.03 -0.60 10.73
N HIS A 24 -4.07 -1.00 11.42
CA HIS A 24 -4.22 -2.35 11.98
C HIS A 24 -5.70 -2.74 12.01
N ALA A 25 -5.96 -4.01 12.25
CA ALA A 25 -7.31 -4.59 12.12
C ALA A 25 -8.41 -3.88 12.93
N VAL A 26 -8.07 -3.15 14.00
CA VAL A 26 -9.05 -2.44 14.85
C VAL A 26 -9.43 -1.07 14.25
N ASN A 27 -8.45 -0.34 13.70
CA ASN A 27 -8.69 1.01 13.17
C ASN A 27 -8.91 1.05 11.65
N LEU A 28 -8.73 -0.07 10.96
CA LEU A 28 -8.75 -0.15 9.50
C LEU A 28 -10.08 0.35 8.92
N ILE A 29 -11.20 -0.22 9.36
CA ILE A 29 -12.52 0.11 8.81
C ILE A 29 -12.91 1.56 9.07
N PRO A 30 -12.83 2.10 10.31
CA PRO A 30 -13.09 3.52 10.56
C PRO A 30 -12.23 4.45 9.68
N ARG A 31 -10.95 4.18 9.58
CA ARG A 31 -10.01 5.02 8.80
C ARG A 31 -10.30 5.00 7.30
N ILE A 32 -10.69 3.83 6.75
CA ILE A 32 -11.06 3.72 5.34
C ILE A 32 -12.39 4.44 5.08
N SER A 33 -13.38 4.24 5.95
CA SER A 33 -14.68 4.92 5.82
C SER A 33 -14.50 6.44 5.83
N GLU A 34 -13.72 6.97 6.76
CA GLU A 34 -13.36 8.40 6.82
C GLU A 34 -12.70 8.86 5.52
N THR A 35 -11.77 8.08 4.99
CA THR A 35 -11.05 8.40 3.76
C THR A 35 -11.99 8.43 2.55
N ILE A 36 -12.87 7.45 2.40
CA ILE A 36 -13.83 7.38 1.29
C ILE A 36 -14.83 8.55 1.39
N MET A 37 -15.32 8.85 2.59
CA MET A 37 -16.27 9.97 2.80
C MET A 37 -15.63 11.32 2.49
N SER A 38 -14.39 11.53 2.89
CA SER A 38 -13.66 12.79 2.65
C SER A 38 -13.23 12.95 1.19
N HIS A 39 -13.08 11.84 0.45
CA HIS A 39 -12.49 11.82 -0.89
C HIS A 39 -13.17 10.76 -1.79
N PRO A 40 -14.46 10.93 -2.12
CA PRO A 40 -15.26 9.90 -2.76
C PRO A 40 -14.81 9.52 -4.18
N LEU A 41 -14.12 10.43 -4.88
CA LEU A 41 -13.61 10.22 -6.24
C LEU A 41 -12.15 9.72 -6.28
N SER A 42 -11.50 9.55 -5.13
CA SER A 42 -10.09 9.14 -5.07
C SER A 42 -9.93 7.65 -5.33
N LYS A 43 -8.90 7.30 -6.10
CA LYS A 43 -8.46 5.92 -6.26
C LYS A 43 -7.63 5.49 -5.06
N ILE A 44 -7.86 4.28 -4.59
CA ILE A 44 -7.18 3.69 -3.44
C ILE A 44 -6.23 2.60 -3.91
N ILE A 45 -4.95 2.76 -3.60
CA ILE A 45 -3.95 1.70 -3.74
C ILE A 45 -3.71 1.08 -2.36
N ALA A 46 -4.08 -0.17 -2.19
CA ALA A 46 -3.83 -0.92 -0.98
C ALA A 46 -2.46 -1.62 -1.06
N VAL A 47 -1.66 -1.48 -0.01
CA VAL A 47 -0.33 -2.09 0.08
C VAL A 47 -0.29 -3.03 1.27
N ASP A 48 0.07 -4.29 1.04
CA ASP A 48 0.17 -5.29 2.09
C ASP A 48 1.42 -6.17 1.92
N ALA A 49 1.81 -6.84 2.97
CA ALA A 49 2.94 -7.75 2.98
C ALA A 49 2.60 -9.05 3.71
N TYR A 50 3.17 -10.15 3.25
CA TYR A 50 3.03 -11.43 3.90
C TYR A 50 4.33 -12.23 3.86
N GLU A 51 4.43 -13.22 4.73
CA GLU A 51 5.52 -14.17 4.72
C GLU A 51 5.25 -15.29 3.71
N SER A 52 6.14 -15.42 2.72
CA SER A 52 6.06 -16.47 1.69
C SER A 52 6.75 -17.75 2.15
N LYS A 53 6.19 -18.89 1.75
CA LYS A 53 6.86 -20.20 1.84
C LYS A 53 7.88 -20.40 0.72
N GLU A 54 7.79 -19.62 -0.36
CA GLU A 54 8.75 -19.63 -1.45
C GLU A 54 10.05 -18.97 -1.02
N ASN A 55 11.18 -19.50 -1.47
CA ASN A 55 12.51 -19.02 -1.07
C ASN A 55 12.95 -17.78 -1.85
N LYS A 56 12.04 -16.81 -2.06
CA LYS A 56 12.33 -15.55 -2.77
C LYS A 56 11.38 -14.43 -2.35
N ASP A 57 11.88 -13.20 -2.40
CA ASP A 57 11.06 -12.01 -2.28
C ASP A 57 10.28 -11.78 -3.57
N ASN A 58 9.05 -11.30 -3.45
CA ASN A 58 8.20 -11.03 -4.58
C ASN A 58 7.41 -9.73 -4.37
N ILE A 59 7.14 -9.01 -5.46
CA ILE A 59 6.23 -7.86 -5.49
C ILE A 59 5.22 -8.13 -6.60
N ARG A 60 3.94 -8.11 -6.27
CA ARG A 60 2.84 -8.31 -7.21
C ARG A 60 1.93 -7.09 -7.22
N ILE A 61 1.56 -6.66 -8.42
CA ILE A 61 0.54 -5.63 -8.64
C ILE A 61 -0.71 -6.36 -9.10
N LEU A 62 -1.83 -6.09 -8.44
CA LEU A 62 -3.11 -6.72 -8.73
C LEU A 62 -4.15 -5.65 -9.05
N ASN A 63 -4.98 -5.93 -10.05
CA ASN A 63 -6.18 -5.16 -10.30
C ASN A 63 -7.23 -5.55 -9.25
N GLY A 64 -7.78 -4.55 -8.55
CA GLY A 64 -8.73 -4.75 -7.46
C GLY A 64 -8.08 -4.76 -6.08
N GLY A 65 -8.95 -4.69 -5.08
CA GLY A 65 -8.55 -4.62 -3.67
C GLY A 65 -8.08 -5.95 -3.08
N ILE A 66 -7.46 -5.86 -1.92
CA ILE A 66 -7.07 -6.99 -1.07
C ILE A 66 -8.06 -7.19 0.07
N LYS A 67 -8.08 -8.39 0.63
CA LYS A 67 -8.73 -8.71 1.91
C LYS A 67 -7.66 -8.69 3.01
N PRO A 68 -7.57 -7.61 3.80
CA PRO A 68 -6.56 -7.53 4.85
C PRO A 68 -6.85 -8.55 5.95
N GLY A 69 -5.81 -9.05 6.58
CA GLY A 69 -5.94 -9.96 7.73
C GLY A 69 -6.47 -11.35 7.41
N LEU A 70 -6.54 -11.76 6.14
CA LEU A 70 -6.98 -13.10 5.76
C LEU A 70 -6.09 -14.18 6.39
N ALA A 71 -4.80 -13.93 6.47
CA ALA A 71 -3.83 -14.83 7.12
C ALA A 71 -4.06 -14.98 8.65
N SER A 72 -4.70 -14.00 9.29
CA SER A 72 -5.08 -14.03 10.72
C SER A 72 -6.53 -14.46 10.96
N GLY A 73 -7.21 -15.02 9.95
CA GLY A 73 -8.59 -15.51 10.06
C GLY A 73 -9.66 -14.42 10.14
N LYS A 74 -9.32 -13.16 9.91
CA LYS A 74 -10.28 -12.05 9.93
C LYS A 74 -10.95 -11.89 8.58
N ASN A 75 -12.28 -11.83 8.58
CA ASN A 75 -13.05 -11.61 7.36
C ASN A 75 -13.38 -10.12 7.20
N LEU A 76 -12.39 -9.34 6.77
CA LEU A 76 -12.56 -7.92 6.47
C LEU A 76 -12.97 -7.74 4.99
N PRO A 77 -13.66 -6.63 4.65
CA PRO A 77 -14.04 -6.34 3.27
C PRO A 77 -12.82 -6.15 2.37
N ARG A 78 -13.00 -6.29 1.06
CA ARG A 78 -11.97 -5.92 0.09
C ARG A 78 -11.76 -4.41 0.10
N ILE A 79 -10.50 -4.01 0.05
CA ILE A 79 -10.08 -2.61 0.14
C ILE A 79 -9.12 -2.29 -0.99
N GLY A 80 -9.38 -1.15 -1.65
CA GLY A 80 -8.56 -0.63 -2.74
C GLY A 80 -9.13 -0.91 -4.12
N ASP A 81 -8.84 -0.02 -5.05
CA ASP A 81 -9.08 -0.20 -6.49
C ASP A 81 -7.95 -1.03 -7.12
N PHE A 82 -6.74 -0.83 -6.64
CA PHE A 82 -5.53 -1.58 -6.98
C PHE A 82 -4.84 -2.03 -5.72
N SER A 83 -4.00 -3.05 -5.83
CA SER A 83 -3.20 -3.51 -4.71
C SER A 83 -1.79 -3.89 -5.10
N ILE A 84 -0.86 -3.62 -4.19
CA ILE A 84 0.54 -4.04 -4.29
C ILE A 84 0.83 -4.92 -3.09
N ILE A 85 1.15 -6.18 -3.38
CA ILE A 85 1.44 -7.17 -2.35
C ILE A 85 2.91 -7.55 -2.44
N SER A 86 3.61 -7.43 -1.33
CA SER A 86 4.99 -7.87 -1.24
C SER A 86 5.12 -9.09 -0.33
N SER A 87 6.07 -9.95 -0.62
CA SER A 87 6.36 -11.10 0.24
C SER A 87 7.85 -11.22 0.53
N THR A 88 8.16 -11.60 1.76
CA THR A 88 9.48 -12.00 2.19
C THR A 88 9.46 -13.47 2.57
N PHE A 89 10.63 -14.10 2.63
CA PHE A 89 10.74 -15.48 3.09
C PHE A 89 11.70 -15.60 4.29
N LYS A 90 11.51 -16.65 5.08
CA LYS A 90 12.44 -17.02 6.14
C LYS A 90 13.64 -17.73 5.54
N GLN A 91 14.84 -17.27 5.87
CA GLN A 91 16.07 -17.97 5.51
C GLN A 91 16.45 -18.91 6.65
N ASN A 92 16.52 -20.21 6.39
CA ASN A 92 16.89 -21.24 7.37
C ASN A 92 16.04 -21.21 8.65
N GLY A 93 14.73 -20.92 8.54
CA GLY A 93 13.83 -20.84 9.70
C GLY A 93 13.97 -19.57 10.55
N ASN A 94 14.91 -18.70 10.24
CA ASN A 94 15.11 -17.44 10.95
C ASN A 94 14.22 -16.33 10.42
N VAL A 95 13.86 -15.39 11.29
CA VAL A 95 13.11 -14.18 10.93
C VAL A 95 13.89 -13.40 9.87
N CYS A 96 13.19 -12.88 8.87
CA CYS A 96 13.79 -12.04 7.84
C CYS A 96 14.51 -10.83 8.48
N CYS A 97 15.74 -10.56 8.07
CA CYS A 97 16.51 -9.45 8.63
C CYS A 97 15.87 -8.10 8.25
N LEU A 98 15.92 -7.13 9.18
CA LEU A 98 15.32 -5.79 8.98
C LEU A 98 15.85 -5.08 7.74
N GLY A 99 17.13 -5.24 7.40
CA GLY A 99 17.72 -4.66 6.20
C GLY A 99 17.05 -5.15 4.91
N ARG A 100 16.67 -6.43 4.87
CA ARG A 100 15.95 -7.02 3.73
C ARG A 100 14.52 -6.49 3.64
N ILE A 101 13.82 -6.45 4.78
CA ILE A 101 12.47 -5.87 4.85
C ILE A 101 12.49 -4.41 4.40
N TYR A 102 13.48 -3.63 4.87
CA TYR A 102 13.65 -2.24 4.46
C TYR A 102 13.91 -2.11 2.95
N SER A 103 14.81 -2.93 2.39
CA SER A 103 15.10 -2.92 0.96
C SER A 103 13.87 -3.24 0.11
N LEU A 104 13.06 -4.21 0.53
CA LEU A 104 11.81 -4.54 -0.16
C LEU A 104 10.80 -3.41 -0.04
N ALA A 105 10.64 -2.84 1.15
CA ALA A 105 9.75 -1.70 1.38
C ALA A 105 10.15 -0.47 0.56
N ASP A 106 11.45 -0.24 0.37
CA ASP A 106 11.97 0.85 -0.45
C ASP A 106 11.66 0.63 -1.94
N LYS A 107 11.82 -0.60 -2.44
CA LYS A 107 11.43 -0.95 -3.83
C LYS A 107 9.94 -0.72 -4.08
N VAL A 108 9.09 -1.13 -3.14
CA VAL A 108 7.63 -0.92 -3.23
C VAL A 108 7.31 0.58 -3.19
N ALA A 109 7.92 1.34 -2.29
CA ALA A 109 7.68 2.78 -2.20
C ALA A 109 8.14 3.52 -3.47
N LYS A 110 9.29 3.14 -4.03
CA LYS A 110 9.78 3.69 -5.31
C LYS A 110 8.82 3.40 -6.47
N LEU A 111 8.31 2.16 -6.54
CA LEU A 111 7.32 1.76 -7.55
C LEU A 111 6.04 2.58 -7.44
N ILE A 112 5.51 2.76 -6.23
CA ILE A 112 4.31 3.57 -5.99
C ILE A 112 4.54 5.02 -6.38
N ASN A 113 5.67 5.61 -5.97
CA ASN A 113 6.01 6.98 -6.34
C ASN A 113 6.08 7.15 -7.87
N PHE A 114 6.64 6.17 -8.57
CA PHE A 114 6.65 6.16 -10.04
C PHE A 114 5.22 6.12 -10.60
N ILE A 115 4.37 5.21 -10.15
CA ILE A 115 2.97 5.07 -10.60
C ILE A 115 2.21 6.38 -10.39
N VAL A 116 2.34 6.99 -9.21
CA VAL A 116 1.66 8.26 -8.88
C VAL A 116 2.16 9.39 -9.78
N SER A 117 3.47 9.51 -9.96
CA SER A 117 4.07 10.58 -10.77
C SER A 117 3.69 10.48 -12.26
N TYR A 118 3.64 9.28 -12.83
CA TYR A 118 3.31 9.09 -14.24
C TYR A 118 1.81 9.01 -14.51
N GLY A 119 1.01 8.58 -13.55
CA GLY A 119 -0.45 8.57 -13.65
C GLY A 119 -1.04 9.98 -13.79
N TYR A 120 -0.41 10.97 -13.19
CA TYR A 120 -0.81 12.39 -13.32
C TYR A 120 -0.45 13.02 -14.67
N SER A 121 0.61 12.55 -15.32
CA SER A 121 1.08 13.17 -16.58
C SER A 121 0.20 12.87 -17.80
N LYS A 122 -0.77 11.95 -17.71
CA LYS A 122 -1.66 11.58 -18.82
C LYS A 122 -3.06 12.19 -18.77
N SER A 123 -3.39 12.95 -17.72
CA SER A 123 -4.73 13.55 -17.54
C SER A 123 -4.82 15.04 -17.91
N ASP A 124 -3.80 15.61 -18.56
CA ASP A 124 -3.72 17.06 -18.87
C ASP A 124 -4.66 17.55 -19.99
N SER A 125 -5.78 16.89 -20.25
CA SER A 125 -6.71 17.33 -21.29
C SER A 125 -8.19 17.37 -20.94
N ILE A 126 -8.59 17.17 -19.68
CA ILE A 126 -9.99 17.33 -19.26
C ILE A 126 -10.03 18.01 -17.89
N ASP A 127 -10.69 19.18 -17.83
CA ASP A 127 -11.06 19.91 -16.61
C ASP A 127 -11.96 19.06 -15.70
N THR A 128 -11.38 18.10 -14.97
CA THR A 128 -12.08 17.39 -13.90
C THR A 128 -11.29 17.56 -12.61
N PRO A 129 -11.99 17.72 -11.45
CA PRO A 129 -11.31 17.86 -10.17
C PRO A 129 -10.40 16.66 -9.94
N THR A 130 -9.16 16.96 -9.65
CA THR A 130 -8.03 16.03 -9.47
C THR A 130 -8.44 14.74 -8.77
N ASP A 131 -8.46 13.64 -9.52
CA ASP A 131 -8.56 12.28 -8.98
C ASP A 131 -7.34 12.02 -8.10
N THR A 132 -7.48 12.26 -6.81
CA THR A 132 -6.39 12.11 -5.86
C THR A 132 -6.17 10.63 -5.57
N ILE A 133 -4.96 10.13 -5.78
CA ILE A 133 -4.58 8.77 -5.37
C ILE A 133 -4.41 8.71 -3.86
N ARG A 134 -4.95 7.70 -3.22
CA ARG A 134 -4.83 7.41 -1.79
C ARG A 134 -4.07 6.11 -1.59
N LEU A 135 -3.13 6.12 -0.69
CA LEU A 135 -2.25 4.98 -0.40
C LEU A 135 -2.57 4.45 0.99
N LEU A 136 -3.06 3.22 1.06
CA LEU A 136 -3.28 2.48 2.30
C LEU A 136 -2.16 1.47 2.47
N THR A 137 -1.32 1.64 3.49
CA THR A 137 -0.27 0.67 3.86
C THR A 137 -0.67 -0.08 5.12
N LEU A 138 -0.89 -1.37 4.97
CA LEU A 138 -1.28 -2.33 6.00
C LEU A 138 -0.06 -2.99 6.63
#